data_bf6acbad2c63c571058f11dbe980905f
#
_entry.id   bf6acbad2c63c571058f11dbe980905f
#
_cell.length_a   1.000
_cell.length_b   1.000
_cell.length_c   1.000
_cell.angle_alpha   90.00
_cell.angle_beta   90.00
_cell.angle_gamma   90.00
#
_symmetry.space_group_name_H-M   'P 1'
#
loop_
_entity.id
_entity.type
_entity.pdbx_description
1 polymer ?
#
loop_
_entity_poly.entity_id
_entity_poly.type
_entity_poly.pdbx_seq_one_letter_code
_entity_poly.pdbx_strand_id
1 'polypeptide(L)'
;MSRFSSQVLVIAACVAGAVASACSSTPPAVPPTGEIAAPPAQPSENAAIEGVYREFWSVSWVSSAEPDQGWVQRLRAVATAELSEQVATRARQQRSQGVRLYGTVTPQITGTRIEGDRAVVTDCQDGSQAGLADAATGKPRNVGPSRNAVSATLSRQSGGWRVAKIEYPGGEC
;
A
#
# COMPACT_ATOMS: atom_id res chain seq x y z
N MET A 1 33.19 18.96 -28.43
CA MET A 1 33.76 18.11 -29.51
C MET A 1 32.74 17.01 -29.73
N SER A 2 32.15 16.98 -30.75
CA SER A 2 31.84 16.61 -32.13
C SER A 2 30.38 16.19 -32.18
N ARG A 3 29.49 16.92 -32.83
CA ARG A 3 29.09 17.00 -34.24
C ARG A 3 28.84 15.64 -34.93
N PHE A 4 27.60 15.45 -35.41
CA PHE A 4 27.20 15.09 -36.80
C PHE A 4 25.70 14.85 -36.79
N SER A 5 24.83 15.59 -37.34
CA SER A 5 24.43 16.08 -38.68
C SER A 5 24.45 15.01 -39.78
N SER A 6 23.27 14.63 -40.25
CA SER A 6 23.02 14.43 -41.69
C SER A 6 21.53 14.29 -41.99
N GLN A 7 21.07 15.23 -42.77
CA GLN A 7 19.82 15.22 -43.54
C GLN A 7 19.95 14.27 -44.74
N VAL A 8 18.88 13.64 -45.15
CA VAL A 8 18.69 13.28 -46.56
C VAL A 8 17.24 13.53 -46.95
N LEU A 9 17.13 14.45 -47.90
CA LEU A 9 15.95 14.85 -48.65
C LEU A 9 15.92 14.04 -49.93
N VAL A 10 14.79 13.41 -50.31
CA VAL A 10 14.56 12.93 -51.66
C VAL A 10 13.13 13.29 -52.11
N ILE A 11 13.09 14.06 -53.17
CA ILE A 11 11.95 14.51 -53.95
C ILE A 11 11.82 13.58 -55.15
N ALA A 12 10.61 13.30 -55.61
CA ALA A 12 10.15 13.12 -57.00
C ALA A 12 8.92 12.20 -57.01
N ALA A 13 7.88 12.32 -57.76
CA ALA A 13 7.38 13.13 -58.83
C ALA A 13 6.11 12.41 -59.36
N CYS A 14 5.17 13.16 -59.79
CA CYS A 14 3.85 12.88 -60.37
C CYS A 14 3.80 11.74 -61.40
N VAL A 15 2.67 11.02 -61.42
CA VAL A 15 2.00 10.62 -62.69
C VAL A 15 0.48 10.63 -62.47
N ALA A 16 -0.20 11.41 -63.32
CA ALA A 16 -1.65 11.45 -63.43
C ALA A 16 -2.15 10.26 -64.27
N GLY A 17 -3.21 9.60 -63.81
CA GLY A 17 -3.94 8.62 -64.56
C GLY A 17 -5.40 8.67 -64.15
N ALA A 18 -6.22 9.36 -64.96
CA ALA A 18 -7.67 9.36 -64.83
C ALA A 18 -8.26 8.12 -65.49
N VAL A 19 -8.95 7.31 -64.73
CA VAL A 19 -9.91 6.30 -65.26
C VAL A 19 -11.20 6.43 -64.46
N ALA A 20 -12.21 6.93 -65.09
CA ALA A 20 -13.57 6.94 -64.57
C ALA A 20 -14.13 5.54 -64.65
N SER A 21 -14.60 4.99 -63.56
CA SER A 21 -15.46 3.82 -63.51
C SER A 21 -16.54 4.02 -62.48
N ALA A 22 -17.75 3.74 -62.91
CA ALA A 22 -19.02 4.05 -62.29
C ALA A 22 -19.25 3.36 -60.94
N CYS A 23 -19.83 4.10 -60.07
CA CYS A 23 -20.67 3.87 -58.93
C CYS A 23 -21.27 2.50 -58.71
N SER A 24 -20.97 1.90 -57.57
CA SER A 24 -21.94 1.21 -56.72
C SER A 24 -21.59 1.58 -55.27
N SER A 25 -22.32 2.51 -54.76
CA SER A 25 -22.19 2.97 -53.35
C SER A 25 -22.92 1.98 -52.45
N THR A 26 -22.19 0.95 -52.01
CA THR A 26 -22.56 0.22 -50.82
C THR A 26 -22.08 1.07 -49.62
N PRO A 27 -22.96 1.46 -48.70
CA PRO A 27 -22.51 2.19 -47.52
C PRO A 27 -21.50 1.33 -46.75
N PRO A 28 -20.36 1.88 -46.31
CA PRO A 28 -19.41 1.15 -45.49
C PRO A 28 -20.11 0.74 -44.18
N ALA A 29 -20.11 -0.58 -43.90
CA ALA A 29 -20.48 -1.08 -42.59
C ALA A 29 -19.56 -0.42 -41.56
N VAL A 30 -20.14 0.40 -40.68
CA VAL A 30 -19.44 0.96 -39.52
C VAL A 30 -18.95 -0.22 -38.69
N PRO A 31 -17.64 -0.41 -38.49
CA PRO A 31 -17.17 -1.45 -37.60
C PRO A 31 -17.78 -1.18 -36.22
N PRO A 32 -18.20 -2.22 -35.48
CA PRO A 32 -18.67 -1.99 -34.12
C PRO A 32 -17.57 -1.26 -33.35
N THR A 33 -17.91 -0.09 -32.85
CA THR A 33 -17.03 0.68 -31.96
C THR A 33 -16.76 -0.25 -30.76
N GLY A 34 -15.60 -0.89 -30.76
CA GLY A 34 -15.16 -1.68 -29.64
C GLY A 34 -15.16 -0.74 -28.43
N GLU A 35 -16.05 -1.02 -27.48
CA GLU A 35 -16.08 -0.34 -26.22
C GLU A 35 -14.73 -0.58 -25.56
N ILE A 36 -13.88 0.44 -25.60
CA ILE A 36 -12.59 0.39 -24.89
C ILE A 36 -12.96 0.34 -23.41
N ALA A 37 -12.78 -0.85 -22.81
CA ALA A 37 -13.00 -1.02 -21.39
C ALA A 37 -12.18 0.06 -20.66
N ALA A 38 -12.87 0.87 -19.85
CA ALA A 38 -12.21 1.89 -19.04
C ALA A 38 -11.12 1.23 -18.20
N PRO A 39 -9.92 1.81 -18.12
CA PRO A 39 -8.88 1.28 -17.26
C PRO A 39 -9.43 1.15 -15.84
N PRO A 40 -9.05 0.11 -15.08
CA PRO A 40 -9.52 -0.07 -13.71
C PRO A 40 -9.22 1.19 -12.90
N ALA A 41 -10.23 1.68 -12.19
CA ALA A 41 -10.10 2.87 -11.36
C ALA A 41 -8.97 2.66 -10.34
N GLN A 42 -8.03 3.58 -10.28
CA GLN A 42 -6.99 3.55 -9.25
C GLN A 42 -7.63 3.76 -7.87
N PRO A 43 -7.19 3.05 -6.83
CA PRO A 43 -7.67 3.28 -5.48
C PRO A 43 -7.53 4.76 -5.11
N SER A 44 -8.51 5.30 -4.41
CA SER A 44 -8.38 6.66 -3.86
C SER A 44 -7.16 6.72 -2.93
N GLU A 45 -6.59 7.89 -2.76
CA GLU A 45 -5.43 8.07 -1.88
C GLU A 45 -5.73 7.62 -0.44
N ASN A 46 -6.93 7.89 0.06
CA ASN A 46 -7.38 7.37 1.35
C ASN A 46 -7.34 5.85 1.40
N ALA A 47 -7.84 5.17 0.37
CA ALA A 47 -7.80 3.71 0.31
C ALA A 47 -6.36 3.15 0.30
N ALA A 48 -5.43 3.84 -0.35
CA ALA A 48 -4.01 3.47 -0.33
C ALA A 48 -3.40 3.61 1.08
N ILE A 49 -3.68 4.72 1.77
CA ILE A 49 -3.23 4.99 3.14
C ILE A 49 -3.80 3.94 4.11
N GLU A 50 -5.10 3.73 4.05
CA GLU A 50 -5.78 2.74 4.90
C GLU A 50 -5.31 1.31 4.63
N GLY A 51 -5.01 0.98 3.38
CA GLY A 51 -4.43 -0.30 2.98
C GLY A 51 -3.07 -0.53 3.65
N VAL A 52 -2.17 0.45 3.59
CA VAL A 52 -0.86 0.40 4.25
C VAL A 52 -1.00 0.30 5.78
N TYR A 53 -1.95 1.02 6.36
CA TYR A 53 -2.21 0.95 7.80
C TYR A 53 -2.68 -0.45 8.25
N ARG A 54 -3.63 -1.06 7.52
CA ARG A 54 -4.09 -2.43 7.82
C ARG A 54 -2.99 -3.45 7.64
N GLU A 55 -2.20 -3.32 6.57
CA GLU A 55 -1.07 -4.20 6.30
C GLU A 55 0.02 -4.08 7.37
N PHE A 56 0.28 -2.87 7.88
CA PHE A 56 1.20 -2.68 9.00
C PHE A 56 0.79 -3.52 10.21
N TRP A 57 -0.48 -3.55 10.59
CA TRP A 57 -0.94 -4.36 11.71
C TRP A 57 -0.83 -5.86 11.41
N SER A 58 -1.17 -6.28 10.21
CA SER A 58 -0.99 -7.66 9.76
C SER A 58 0.47 -8.11 9.88
N VAL A 59 1.42 -7.30 9.41
CA VAL A 59 2.85 -7.62 9.42
C VAL A 59 3.45 -7.49 10.81
N SER A 60 3.14 -6.42 11.55
CA SER A 60 3.78 -6.12 12.84
C SER A 60 3.31 -7.07 13.95
N TRP A 61 2.07 -7.55 13.89
CA TRP A 61 1.49 -8.41 14.92
C TRP A 61 1.88 -9.88 14.78
N VAL A 62 2.19 -10.36 13.59
CA VAL A 62 2.56 -11.77 13.31
C VAL A 62 3.98 -12.13 13.77
N SER A 63 4.66 -11.29 14.52
CA SER A 63 6.01 -11.54 15.04
C SER A 63 6.10 -12.69 16.06
N SER A 64 5.19 -13.68 16.00
CA SER A 64 5.26 -14.90 16.78
C SER A 64 6.46 -15.78 16.42
N ALA A 65 6.92 -15.74 15.19
CA ALA A 65 8.20 -16.29 14.77
C ALA A 65 9.34 -15.34 15.18
N GLU A 66 10.57 -15.82 15.18
CA GLU A 66 11.71 -14.97 15.48
C GLU A 66 11.78 -13.78 14.51
N PRO A 67 12.11 -12.57 15.01
CA PRO A 67 12.31 -11.41 14.14
C PRO A 67 13.52 -11.68 13.24
N ASP A 68 13.28 -12.34 12.13
CA ASP A 68 14.28 -12.60 11.09
C ASP A 68 14.40 -11.40 10.14
N GLN A 69 15.42 -11.44 9.28
CA GLN A 69 15.62 -10.37 8.30
C GLN A 69 14.43 -10.26 7.31
N GLY A 70 13.80 -11.35 6.95
CA GLY A 70 12.64 -11.36 6.07
C GLY A 70 11.44 -10.64 6.67
N TRP A 71 11.19 -10.83 7.96
CA TRP A 71 10.15 -10.10 8.67
C TRP A 71 10.43 -8.60 8.75
N VAL A 72 11.69 -8.20 9.05
CA VAL A 72 12.09 -6.79 9.06
C VAL A 72 11.93 -6.14 7.68
N GLN A 73 12.21 -6.86 6.60
CA GLN A 73 11.97 -6.37 5.24
C GLN A 73 10.48 -6.15 4.96
N ARG A 74 9.60 -7.06 5.40
CA ARG A 74 8.15 -6.86 5.28
C ARG A 74 7.67 -5.66 6.07
N LEU A 75 8.19 -5.43 7.29
CA LEU A 75 7.90 -4.22 8.07
C LEU A 75 8.30 -2.95 7.32
N ARG A 76 9.50 -2.92 6.70
CA ARG A 76 9.99 -1.78 5.92
C ARG A 76 9.16 -1.51 4.66
N ALA A 77 8.41 -2.50 4.17
CA ALA A 77 7.48 -2.29 3.06
C ALA A 77 6.24 -1.49 3.46
N VAL A 78 5.89 -1.44 4.75
CA VAL A 78 4.67 -0.78 5.26
C VAL A 78 4.95 0.30 6.31
N ALA A 79 6.14 0.34 6.88
CA ALA A 79 6.56 1.31 7.89
C ALA A 79 7.88 1.99 7.50
N THR A 80 8.15 3.15 8.11
CA THR A 80 9.45 3.81 7.98
C THR A 80 10.56 2.94 8.56
N ALA A 81 11.79 3.17 8.14
CA ALA A 81 12.96 2.44 8.67
C ALA A 81 13.06 2.57 10.19
N GLU A 82 12.79 3.75 10.72
CA GLU A 82 12.82 4.04 12.16
C GLU A 82 11.75 3.23 12.92
N LEU A 83 10.48 3.29 12.50
CA LEU A 83 9.41 2.53 13.16
C LEU A 83 9.64 1.02 13.03
N SER A 84 10.12 0.55 11.88
CA SER A 84 10.43 -0.86 11.67
C SER A 84 11.48 -1.36 12.66
N GLU A 85 12.52 -0.56 12.93
CA GLU A 85 13.56 -0.92 13.89
C GLU A 85 13.03 -0.88 15.34
N GLN A 86 12.19 0.10 15.67
CA GLN A 86 11.53 0.15 16.99
C GLN A 86 10.67 -1.09 17.25
N VAL A 87 9.85 -1.49 16.26
CA VAL A 87 9.00 -2.69 16.35
C VAL A 87 9.86 -3.95 16.48
N ALA A 88 10.92 -4.07 15.68
CA ALA A 88 11.83 -5.21 15.72
C ALA A 88 12.56 -5.30 17.06
N THR A 89 13.02 -4.17 17.60
CA THR A 89 13.69 -4.13 18.91
C THR A 89 12.74 -4.53 20.02
N ARG A 90 11.50 -4.04 20.00
CA ARG A 90 10.48 -4.44 20.97
C ARG A 90 10.17 -5.94 20.92
N ALA A 91 10.03 -6.50 19.73
CA ALA A 91 9.80 -7.92 19.55
C ALA A 91 10.94 -8.78 20.11
N ARG A 92 12.21 -8.40 19.83
CA ARG A 92 13.39 -9.07 20.42
C ARG A 92 13.39 -8.98 21.95
N GLN A 93 13.10 -7.80 22.51
CA GLN A 93 13.02 -7.61 23.95
C GLN A 93 11.91 -8.47 24.60
N GLN A 94 10.72 -8.53 24.00
CA GLN A 94 9.64 -9.38 24.49
C GLN A 94 10.06 -10.86 24.51
N ARG A 95 10.72 -11.32 23.46
CA ARG A 95 11.21 -12.71 23.42
C ARG A 95 12.28 -13.00 24.47
N SER A 96 13.22 -12.09 24.71
CA SER A 96 14.21 -12.26 25.78
C SER A 96 13.57 -12.33 27.19
N GLN A 97 12.35 -11.81 27.33
CA GLN A 97 11.52 -11.91 28.54
C GLN A 97 10.58 -13.12 28.54
N GLY A 98 10.71 -14.03 27.58
CA GLY A 98 9.86 -15.19 27.44
C GLY A 98 8.40 -14.88 27.06
N VAL A 99 8.20 -13.77 26.34
CA VAL A 99 6.87 -13.30 25.92
C VAL A 99 6.82 -13.14 24.41
N ARG A 100 5.67 -13.38 23.81
CA ARG A 100 5.39 -13.11 22.39
C ARG A 100 3.99 -12.55 22.19
N LEU A 101 3.77 -11.89 21.09
CA LEU A 101 2.42 -11.54 20.64
C LEU A 101 1.67 -12.79 20.18
N TYR A 102 0.35 -12.79 20.33
CA TYR A 102 -0.53 -13.81 19.76
C TYR A 102 -1.82 -13.18 19.23
N GLY A 103 -2.53 -13.93 18.40
CA GLY A 103 -3.82 -13.54 17.86
C GLY A 103 -3.71 -12.44 16.81
N THR A 104 -4.81 -11.74 16.60
CA THR A 104 -4.93 -10.70 15.57
C THR A 104 -5.62 -9.47 16.13
N VAL A 105 -5.09 -8.29 15.86
CA VAL A 105 -5.76 -7.01 16.08
C VAL A 105 -6.56 -6.65 14.81
N THR A 106 -7.77 -6.11 14.98
CA THR A 106 -8.65 -5.73 13.87
C THR A 106 -8.81 -4.22 13.83
N PRO A 107 -8.20 -3.53 12.85
CA PRO A 107 -8.41 -2.10 12.65
C PRO A 107 -9.85 -1.76 12.27
N GLN A 108 -10.45 -0.80 13.00
CA GLN A 108 -11.74 -0.20 12.71
C GLN A 108 -11.53 1.29 12.48
N ILE A 109 -11.03 1.64 11.29
CA ILE A 109 -10.66 3.01 10.93
C ILE A 109 -11.87 3.92 11.04
N THR A 110 -11.77 4.99 11.82
CA THR A 110 -12.82 5.98 12.06
C THR A 110 -12.58 7.27 11.28
N GLY A 111 -11.37 7.50 10.78
CA GLY A 111 -11.06 8.66 9.95
C GLY A 111 -9.66 8.61 9.34
N THR A 112 -9.52 9.27 8.20
CA THR A 112 -8.24 9.47 7.50
C THR A 112 -8.16 10.94 7.07
N ARG A 113 -7.10 11.64 7.47
CA ARG A 113 -6.83 13.04 7.10
C ARG A 113 -5.47 13.14 6.45
N ILE A 114 -5.42 13.81 5.30
CA ILE A 114 -4.20 14.01 4.51
C ILE A 114 -3.76 15.48 4.59
N GLU A 115 -2.51 15.71 4.86
CA GLU A 115 -1.87 17.04 4.93
C GLU A 115 -0.54 16.99 4.18
N GLY A 116 -0.59 17.22 2.86
CA GLY A 116 0.59 17.12 2.00
C GLY A 116 1.19 15.71 2.00
N ASP A 117 2.45 15.59 2.42
CA ASP A 117 3.15 14.31 2.50
C ASP A 117 2.97 13.59 3.84
N ARG A 118 2.02 14.03 4.63
CA ARG A 118 1.64 13.43 5.91
C ARG A 118 0.17 13.03 5.88
N ALA A 119 -0.15 11.88 6.47
CA ALA A 119 -1.52 11.49 6.77
C ALA A 119 -1.65 11.05 8.22
N VAL A 120 -2.86 11.23 8.76
CA VAL A 120 -3.23 10.73 10.09
C VAL A 120 -4.42 9.82 9.93
N VAL A 121 -4.29 8.60 10.43
CA VAL A 121 -5.37 7.62 10.54
C VAL A 121 -5.78 7.53 12.00
N THR A 122 -7.09 7.67 12.25
CA THR A 122 -7.70 7.40 13.56
C THR A 122 -8.44 6.08 13.50
N ASP A 123 -8.29 5.26 14.53
CA ASP A 123 -8.80 3.90 14.56
C ASP A 123 -9.34 3.55 15.96
N CYS A 124 -10.42 2.81 16.00
CA CYS A 124 -10.95 2.18 17.21
C CYS A 124 -10.67 0.68 17.14
N GLN A 125 -9.42 0.32 17.38
CA GLN A 125 -8.90 -1.02 17.16
C GLN A 125 -9.52 -2.05 18.11
N ASP A 126 -9.97 -3.18 17.55
CA ASP A 126 -10.37 -4.33 18.35
C ASP A 126 -9.15 -5.25 18.59
N GLY A 127 -8.74 -5.33 19.86
CA GLY A 127 -7.67 -6.21 20.36
C GLY A 127 -8.18 -7.44 21.12
N SER A 128 -9.48 -7.68 21.17
CA SER A 128 -10.08 -8.75 22.01
C SER A 128 -9.64 -10.18 21.62
N GLN A 129 -9.10 -10.34 20.40
CA GLN A 129 -8.55 -11.61 19.92
C GLN A 129 -7.01 -11.64 19.92
N ALA A 130 -6.37 -10.70 20.62
CA ALA A 130 -4.92 -10.51 20.59
C ALA A 130 -4.36 -10.20 21.98
N GLY A 131 -3.06 -10.37 22.15
CA GLY A 131 -2.40 -10.05 23.40
C GLY A 131 -0.98 -10.59 23.49
N LEU A 132 -0.54 -10.78 24.73
CA LEU A 132 0.75 -11.38 25.04
C LEU A 132 0.55 -12.84 25.48
N ALA A 133 1.40 -13.72 25.02
CA ALA A 133 1.47 -15.10 25.39
C ALA A 133 2.86 -15.46 25.91
N ASP A 134 2.95 -16.55 26.66
CA ASP A 134 4.20 -17.19 26.99
C ASP A 134 4.88 -17.70 25.71
N ALA A 135 6.15 -17.38 25.52
CA ALA A 135 6.84 -17.68 24.25
C ALA A 135 7.08 -19.18 24.06
N ALA A 136 7.28 -19.94 25.14
CA ALA A 136 7.56 -21.38 25.10
C ALA A 136 6.30 -22.21 24.94
N THR A 137 5.25 -21.91 25.72
CA THR A 137 4.02 -22.71 25.79
C THR A 137 2.91 -22.18 24.87
N GLY A 138 2.98 -20.93 24.43
CA GLY A 138 1.91 -20.26 23.69
C GLY A 138 0.71 -19.85 24.54
N LYS A 139 0.72 -20.14 25.86
CA LYS A 139 -0.41 -19.82 26.74
C LYS A 139 -0.61 -18.32 26.86
N PRO A 140 -1.82 -17.79 26.58
CA PRO A 140 -2.13 -16.37 26.77
C PRO A 140 -1.83 -15.89 28.19
N ARG A 141 -1.16 -14.74 28.32
CA ARG A 141 -0.92 -14.03 29.59
C ARG A 141 -1.92 -12.93 29.82
N ASN A 142 -2.40 -12.30 28.74
CA ASN A 142 -3.46 -11.29 28.77
C ASN A 142 -4.23 -11.28 27.44
N VAL A 143 -5.30 -10.49 27.41
CA VAL A 143 -6.10 -10.20 26.22
C VAL A 143 -6.18 -8.68 26.10
N GLY A 144 -6.15 -8.17 24.90
CA GLY A 144 -6.31 -6.75 24.61
C GLY A 144 -7.75 -6.27 24.78
N PRO A 145 -7.95 -4.95 24.83
CA PRO A 145 -9.29 -4.38 24.89
C PRO A 145 -10.04 -4.54 23.55
N SER A 146 -11.37 -4.65 23.62
CA SER A 146 -12.23 -4.67 22.42
C SER A 146 -12.34 -3.30 21.71
N ARG A 147 -12.00 -2.22 22.42
CA ARG A 147 -12.00 -0.84 21.92
C ARG A 147 -10.75 -0.15 22.40
N ASN A 148 -9.86 0.17 21.48
CA ASN A 148 -8.58 0.79 21.79
C ASN A 148 -8.35 1.95 20.80
N ALA A 149 -8.36 3.17 21.32
CA ALA A 149 -8.09 4.34 20.50
C ALA A 149 -6.63 4.32 20.01
N VAL A 150 -6.47 4.37 18.70
CA VAL A 150 -5.16 4.41 18.03
C VAL A 150 -5.11 5.61 17.08
N SER A 151 -3.98 6.29 17.08
CA SER A 151 -3.65 7.32 16.08
C SER A 151 -2.34 6.92 15.39
N ALA A 152 -2.40 6.79 14.07
CA ALA A 152 -1.22 6.50 13.26
C ALA A 152 -0.88 7.69 12.38
N THR A 153 0.39 8.10 12.40
CA THR A 153 0.94 9.03 11.41
C THR A 153 1.61 8.25 10.30
N LEU A 154 1.25 8.54 9.05
CA LEU A 154 1.92 8.03 7.87
C LEU A 154 2.68 9.16 7.19
N SER A 155 3.77 8.83 6.52
CA SER A 155 4.53 9.72 5.65
C SER A 155 4.62 9.18 4.24
N ARG A 156 4.56 10.09 3.27
CA ARG A 156 4.78 9.75 1.86
C ARG A 156 6.29 9.65 1.60
N GLN A 157 6.70 8.56 1.01
CA GLN A 157 8.08 8.31 0.57
C GLN A 157 8.10 7.97 -0.92
N SER A 158 9.29 7.87 -1.53
CA SER A 158 9.44 7.54 -2.95
C SER A 158 8.74 6.24 -3.39
N GLY A 159 8.54 5.30 -2.46
CA GLY A 159 7.83 4.03 -2.69
C GLY A 159 6.39 4.01 -2.20
N GLY A 160 5.75 5.16 -1.92
CA GLY A 160 4.39 5.26 -1.41
C GLY A 160 4.31 5.59 0.07
N TRP A 161 3.12 5.45 0.64
CA TRP A 161 2.88 5.72 2.06
C TRP A 161 3.54 4.69 2.97
N ARG A 162 4.02 5.15 4.14
CA ARG A 162 4.60 4.31 5.20
C ARG A 162 4.12 4.79 6.57
N VAL A 163 3.78 3.86 7.45
CA VAL A 163 3.49 4.18 8.85
C VAL A 163 4.77 4.67 9.51
N ALA A 164 4.72 5.88 10.07
CA ALA A 164 5.87 6.53 10.70
C ALA A 164 5.78 6.56 12.23
N LYS A 165 4.55 6.55 12.77
CA LYS A 165 4.31 6.62 14.22
C LYS A 165 2.98 5.96 14.57
N ILE A 166 2.95 5.28 15.72
CA ILE A 166 1.72 4.78 16.34
C ILE A 166 1.63 5.41 17.74
N GLU A 167 0.48 5.93 18.07
CA GLU A 167 0.15 6.51 19.37
C GLU A 167 -1.13 5.86 19.90
N TYR A 168 -1.17 5.76 21.21
CA TYR A 168 -2.33 5.30 21.95
C TYR A 168 -2.81 6.45 22.85
N PRO A 169 -3.71 7.30 22.36
CA PRO A 169 -4.12 8.51 23.11
C PRO A 169 -4.85 8.20 24.41
N GLY A 170 -5.25 6.94 24.60
CA GLY A 170 -6.05 6.53 25.74
C GLY A 170 -7.53 6.92 25.58
N GLY A 171 -8.35 6.49 26.55
CA GLY A 171 -9.79 6.72 26.50
C GLY A 171 -10.51 5.67 25.66
N GLU A 172 -11.84 5.72 25.76
CA GLU A 172 -12.71 4.89 24.94
C GLU A 172 -12.95 5.54 23.57
N CYS A 173 -12.97 4.77 22.54
CA CYS A 173 -13.42 5.15 21.22
C CYS A 173 -14.76 4.47 20.90
#